data_6a0187b084d6ab30592b408924463600
#
_entry.id   6a0187b084d6ab30592b408924463600
#
_cell.length_a   1.000
_cell.length_b   1.000
_cell.length_c   1.000
_cell.angle_alpha   90.00
_cell.angle_beta   90.00
_cell.angle_gamma   90.00
#
_symmetry.space_group_name_H-M   'P 1'
#
loop_
_entity.id
_entity.type
_entity.pdbx_description
1 polymer ?
#
loop_
_entity_poly.entity_id
_entity_poly.type
_entity_poly.pdbx_seq_one_letter_code
_entity_poly.pdbx_strand_id
1 'polypeptide(L)'
;IVGRSDEKIAALYASTPDSLSADEILYHATHCKSIDQKEEAYKKCAQLYPNDYRAFNNVAAMEFAKGNLDATRSWVKRALAVNPNAGEAQSNLALAALKQGKLQEAEGYMAKAGNSNDLNRVQGAVNFVKGNYKKAAVDYKDVNNNMAALAQIMAKDYSAARATFNQIGENGDALTNYLHAVLSAREGNKFAAKSNLDDAIEKDPSLKQYAEDDLEFANIK
;
A
#
# COMPACT_ATOMS: atom_id res chain seq x y z
N ILE A 1 -15.54 -21.95 20.40
CA ILE A 1 -15.84 -22.33 19.02
C ILE A 1 -14.51 -22.40 18.30
N VAL A 2 -14.06 -23.59 17.92
CA VAL A 2 -12.87 -23.76 17.07
C VAL A 2 -13.27 -23.24 15.68
N GLY A 3 -12.63 -22.19 15.21
CA GLY A 3 -12.85 -21.65 13.86
C GLY A 3 -12.50 -22.70 12.77
N ARG A 4 -13.02 -22.52 11.57
CA ARG A 4 -12.64 -23.38 10.42
C ARG A 4 -11.16 -23.16 10.08
N SER A 5 -10.48 -24.22 9.62
CA SER A 5 -9.11 -24.11 9.12
C SER A 5 -9.06 -23.36 7.78
N ASP A 6 -7.89 -22.84 7.43
CA ASP A 6 -7.67 -22.08 6.18
C ASP A 6 -8.03 -22.89 4.95
N GLU A 7 -7.66 -24.20 4.93
CA GLU A 7 -7.98 -25.13 3.84
C GLU A 7 -9.50 -25.32 3.72
N LYS A 8 -10.20 -25.41 4.87
CA LYS A 8 -11.65 -25.56 4.88
C LYS A 8 -12.34 -24.30 4.38
N ILE A 9 -11.87 -23.12 4.81
CA ILE A 9 -12.39 -21.85 4.33
C ILE A 9 -12.18 -21.71 2.82
N ALA A 10 -10.98 -22.00 2.32
CA ALA A 10 -10.67 -21.93 0.89
C ALA A 10 -11.54 -22.90 0.07
N ALA A 11 -11.75 -24.13 0.55
CA ALA A 11 -12.60 -25.12 -0.12
C ALA A 11 -14.08 -24.69 -0.16
N LEU A 12 -14.59 -24.13 0.94
CA LEU A 12 -15.96 -23.61 1.00
C LEU A 12 -16.12 -22.35 0.15
N TYR A 13 -15.12 -21.47 0.12
CA TYR A 13 -15.14 -20.30 -0.76
C TYR A 13 -15.28 -20.69 -2.23
N ALA A 14 -14.59 -21.74 -2.66
CA ALA A 14 -14.64 -22.24 -4.02
C ALA A 14 -15.98 -22.93 -4.37
N SER A 15 -16.64 -23.59 -3.41
CA SER A 15 -17.82 -24.43 -3.66
C SER A 15 -19.14 -23.80 -3.21
N THR A 16 -19.17 -23.22 -2.01
CA THR A 16 -20.37 -22.71 -1.34
C THR A 16 -20.02 -21.47 -0.51
N PRO A 17 -19.63 -20.34 -1.14
CA PRO A 17 -19.18 -19.15 -0.43
C PRO A 17 -20.23 -18.52 0.51
N ASP A 18 -21.51 -18.74 0.24
CA ASP A 18 -22.63 -18.32 1.08
C ASP A 18 -22.70 -19.07 2.42
N SER A 19 -21.98 -20.18 2.58
CA SER A 19 -21.82 -20.88 3.86
C SER A 19 -20.77 -20.28 4.78
N LEU A 20 -19.99 -19.33 4.30
CA LEU A 20 -18.96 -18.61 5.06
C LEU A 20 -19.51 -17.31 5.65
N SER A 21 -19.03 -16.93 6.83
CA SER A 21 -19.30 -15.61 7.39
C SER A 21 -18.53 -14.51 6.65
N ALA A 22 -18.94 -13.25 6.84
CA ALA A 22 -18.19 -12.11 6.29
C ALA A 22 -16.72 -12.13 6.75
N ASP A 23 -16.46 -12.41 8.03
CA ASP A 23 -15.10 -12.49 8.58
C ASP A 23 -14.27 -13.58 7.92
N GLU A 24 -14.85 -14.73 7.64
CA GLU A 24 -14.14 -15.84 6.96
C GLU A 24 -13.81 -15.51 5.51
N ILE A 25 -14.71 -14.82 4.78
CA ILE A 25 -14.44 -14.39 3.40
C ILE A 25 -13.39 -13.27 3.39
N LEU A 26 -13.49 -12.29 4.27
CA LEU A 26 -12.48 -11.22 4.41
C LEU A 26 -11.11 -11.79 4.76
N TYR A 27 -11.07 -12.76 5.68
CA TYR A 27 -9.84 -13.48 6.03
C TYR A 27 -9.27 -14.24 4.84
N HIS A 28 -10.09 -15.01 4.11
CA HIS A 28 -9.67 -15.71 2.90
C HIS A 28 -9.06 -14.75 1.87
N ALA A 29 -9.69 -13.60 1.66
CA ALA A 29 -9.19 -12.59 0.72
C ALA A 29 -7.76 -12.11 1.08
N THR A 30 -7.42 -11.99 2.37
CA THR A 30 -6.06 -11.57 2.77
C THR A 30 -5.00 -12.59 2.37
N HIS A 31 -5.36 -13.88 2.24
CA HIS A 31 -4.47 -14.98 1.88
C HIS A 31 -4.41 -15.25 0.35
N CYS A 32 -5.24 -14.57 -0.44
CA CYS A 32 -5.14 -14.62 -1.90
C CYS A 32 -3.81 -14.01 -2.37
N LYS A 33 -3.23 -14.59 -3.44
CA LYS A 33 -1.89 -14.22 -3.90
C LYS A 33 -1.87 -12.96 -4.76
N SER A 34 -2.90 -12.76 -5.59
CA SER A 34 -2.98 -11.62 -6.51
C SER A 34 -4.00 -10.59 -6.05
N ILE A 35 -3.81 -9.33 -6.49
CA ILE A 35 -4.76 -8.23 -6.25
C ILE A 35 -6.13 -8.58 -6.83
N ASP A 36 -6.18 -9.18 -8.01
CA ASP A 36 -7.44 -9.56 -8.67
C ASP A 36 -8.20 -10.63 -7.87
N GLN A 37 -7.50 -11.64 -7.35
CA GLN A 37 -8.13 -12.65 -6.49
C GLN A 37 -8.64 -12.05 -5.17
N LYS A 38 -7.87 -11.14 -4.56
CA LYS A 38 -8.31 -10.41 -3.36
C LYS A 38 -9.57 -9.60 -3.63
N GLU A 39 -9.56 -8.85 -4.71
CA GLU A 39 -10.70 -8.02 -5.11
C GLU A 39 -11.94 -8.83 -5.40
N GLU A 40 -11.81 -9.97 -6.10
CA GLU A 40 -12.91 -10.88 -6.35
C GLU A 40 -13.54 -11.38 -5.03
N ALA A 41 -12.70 -11.79 -4.08
CA ALA A 41 -13.16 -12.25 -2.77
C ALA A 41 -13.85 -11.12 -1.98
N TYR A 42 -13.31 -9.90 -2.00
CA TYR A 42 -13.95 -8.75 -1.36
C TYR A 42 -15.28 -8.37 -2.04
N LYS A 43 -15.37 -8.43 -3.37
CA LYS A 43 -16.62 -8.23 -4.11
C LYS A 43 -17.66 -9.29 -3.78
N LYS A 44 -17.25 -10.55 -3.66
CA LYS A 44 -18.12 -11.63 -3.21
C LYS A 44 -18.66 -11.38 -1.80
N CYS A 45 -17.79 -10.96 -0.87
CA CYS A 45 -18.20 -10.56 0.47
C CYS A 45 -19.21 -9.41 0.45
N ALA A 46 -18.95 -8.36 -0.33
CA ALA A 46 -19.86 -7.22 -0.47
C ALA A 46 -21.23 -7.61 -1.04
N GLN A 47 -21.28 -8.61 -1.92
CA GLN A 47 -22.53 -9.14 -2.47
C GLN A 47 -23.33 -9.91 -1.43
N LEU A 48 -22.67 -10.79 -0.65
CA LEU A 48 -23.34 -11.64 0.34
C LEU A 48 -23.68 -10.88 1.62
N TYR A 49 -22.86 -9.88 1.98
CA TYR A 49 -22.96 -9.10 3.22
C TYR A 49 -23.00 -7.59 2.92
N PRO A 50 -24.08 -7.08 2.29
CA PRO A 50 -24.16 -5.68 1.84
C PRO A 50 -24.21 -4.65 2.98
N ASN A 51 -24.40 -5.09 4.22
CA ASN A 51 -24.38 -4.24 5.41
C ASN A 51 -23.01 -4.23 6.13
N ASP A 52 -22.01 -4.90 5.58
CA ASP A 52 -20.64 -4.86 6.09
C ASP A 52 -19.78 -3.91 5.23
N TYR A 53 -19.50 -2.70 5.76
CA TYR A 53 -18.75 -1.69 5.03
C TYR A 53 -17.31 -2.11 4.71
N ARG A 54 -16.74 -3.06 5.49
CA ARG A 54 -15.35 -3.50 5.33
C ARG A 54 -15.10 -4.10 3.95
N ALA A 55 -16.08 -4.86 3.44
CA ALA A 55 -15.97 -5.44 2.09
C ALA A 55 -15.85 -4.36 1.01
N PHE A 56 -16.72 -3.34 1.03
CA PHE A 56 -16.66 -2.21 0.10
C PHE A 56 -15.35 -1.42 0.23
N ASN A 57 -14.91 -1.18 1.46
CA ASN A 57 -13.66 -0.48 1.73
C ASN A 57 -12.45 -1.25 1.20
N ASN A 58 -12.44 -2.57 1.34
CA ASN A 58 -11.33 -3.41 0.86
C ASN A 58 -11.31 -3.51 -0.67
N VAL A 59 -12.46 -3.52 -1.35
CA VAL A 59 -12.49 -3.37 -2.82
C VAL A 59 -11.90 -2.03 -3.23
N ALA A 60 -12.25 -0.95 -2.54
CA ALA A 60 -11.69 0.38 -2.81
C ALA A 60 -10.15 0.38 -2.68
N ALA A 61 -9.60 -0.30 -1.68
CA ALA A 61 -8.16 -0.44 -1.50
C ALA A 61 -7.50 -1.20 -2.67
N MET A 62 -8.14 -2.24 -3.19
CA MET A 62 -7.64 -2.97 -4.38
C MET A 62 -7.69 -2.11 -5.64
N GLU A 63 -8.77 -1.38 -5.87
CA GLU A 63 -8.89 -0.44 -6.99
C GLU A 63 -7.85 0.69 -6.89
N PHE A 64 -7.58 1.19 -5.68
CA PHE A 64 -6.51 2.15 -5.45
C PHE A 64 -5.11 1.57 -5.81
N ALA A 65 -4.84 0.34 -5.41
CA ALA A 65 -3.58 -0.34 -5.73
C ALA A 65 -3.39 -0.54 -7.24
N LYS A 66 -4.48 -0.75 -7.99
CA LYS A 66 -4.48 -0.82 -9.46
C LYS A 66 -4.42 0.56 -10.15
N GLY A 67 -4.53 1.66 -9.39
CA GLY A 67 -4.54 3.02 -9.93
C GLY A 67 -5.91 3.50 -10.44
N ASN A 68 -6.97 2.75 -10.20
CA ASN A 68 -8.33 3.07 -10.63
C ASN A 68 -9.01 4.03 -9.63
N LEU A 69 -8.62 5.30 -9.62
CA LEU A 69 -9.02 6.28 -8.60
C LEU A 69 -10.52 6.58 -8.60
N ASP A 70 -11.18 6.58 -9.74
CA ASP A 70 -12.63 6.81 -9.83
C ASP A 70 -13.41 5.61 -9.25
N ALA A 71 -12.97 4.38 -9.54
CA ALA A 71 -13.52 3.17 -8.93
C ALA A 71 -13.27 3.17 -7.42
N THR A 72 -12.08 3.56 -6.96
CA THR A 72 -11.76 3.74 -5.53
C THR A 72 -12.79 4.63 -4.85
N ARG A 73 -13.04 5.81 -5.39
CA ARG A 73 -14.01 6.78 -4.84
C ARG A 73 -15.43 6.21 -4.82
N SER A 74 -15.82 5.52 -5.87
CA SER A 74 -17.16 4.89 -5.97
C SER A 74 -17.37 3.83 -4.89
N TRP A 75 -16.40 2.95 -4.68
CA TRP A 75 -16.47 1.92 -3.66
C TRP A 75 -16.41 2.48 -2.23
N VAL A 76 -15.59 3.51 -1.99
CA VAL A 76 -15.58 4.21 -0.69
C VAL A 76 -16.93 4.85 -0.41
N LYS A 77 -17.57 5.47 -1.41
CA LYS A 77 -18.92 6.04 -1.23
C LYS A 77 -19.93 4.98 -0.75
N ARG A 78 -19.84 3.78 -1.27
CA ARG A 78 -20.69 2.65 -0.83
C ARG A 78 -20.36 2.23 0.60
N ALA A 79 -19.07 2.16 0.97
CA ALA A 79 -18.65 1.88 2.34
C ALA A 79 -19.20 2.92 3.34
N LEU A 80 -19.09 4.20 3.00
CA LEU A 80 -19.57 5.31 3.84
C LEU A 80 -21.10 5.41 3.90
N ALA A 81 -21.82 4.89 2.89
CA ALA A 81 -23.27 4.77 2.95
C ALA A 81 -23.72 3.73 3.99
N VAL A 82 -22.91 2.69 4.21
CA VAL A 82 -23.16 1.67 5.25
C VAL A 82 -22.69 2.17 6.62
N ASN A 83 -21.47 2.71 6.69
CA ASN A 83 -20.91 3.26 7.93
C ASN A 83 -20.29 4.65 7.65
N PRO A 84 -21.04 5.74 7.92
CA PRO A 84 -20.54 7.11 7.72
C PRO A 84 -19.29 7.47 8.54
N ASN A 85 -19.00 6.73 9.60
CA ASN A 85 -17.88 6.95 10.51
C ASN A 85 -16.68 6.00 10.22
N ALA A 86 -16.67 5.28 9.08
CA ALA A 86 -15.57 4.41 8.72
C ALA A 86 -14.31 5.22 8.41
N GLY A 87 -13.39 5.31 9.39
CA GLY A 87 -12.14 6.06 9.28
C GLY A 87 -11.24 5.54 8.17
N GLU A 88 -11.19 4.22 7.96
CA GLU A 88 -10.42 3.57 6.90
C GLU A 88 -10.91 3.99 5.51
N ALA A 89 -12.21 4.17 5.34
CA ALA A 89 -12.81 4.64 4.09
C ALA A 89 -12.42 6.09 3.80
N GLN A 90 -12.43 6.96 4.82
CA GLN A 90 -11.93 8.34 4.69
C GLN A 90 -10.42 8.36 4.37
N SER A 91 -9.63 7.46 4.94
CA SER A 91 -8.21 7.31 4.64
C SER A 91 -7.97 6.95 3.16
N ASN A 92 -8.76 6.04 2.59
CA ASN A 92 -8.66 5.69 1.17
C ASN A 92 -9.03 6.89 0.26
N LEU A 93 -9.99 7.72 0.64
CA LEU A 93 -10.30 8.97 -0.08
C LEU A 93 -9.12 9.96 0.00
N ALA A 94 -8.49 10.10 1.15
CA ALA A 94 -7.33 10.97 1.32
C ALA A 94 -6.18 10.54 0.41
N LEU A 95 -5.87 9.24 0.37
CA LEU A 95 -4.82 8.70 -0.51
C LEU A 95 -5.15 8.88 -2.00
N ALA A 96 -6.41 8.67 -2.40
CA ALA A 96 -6.85 8.92 -3.76
C ALA A 96 -6.72 10.40 -4.15
N ALA A 97 -7.07 11.31 -3.24
CA ALA A 97 -6.92 12.76 -3.45
C ALA A 97 -5.43 13.15 -3.60
N LEU A 98 -4.53 12.60 -2.78
CA LEU A 98 -3.08 12.83 -2.89
C LEU A 98 -2.54 12.37 -4.25
N LYS A 99 -2.94 11.19 -4.73
CA LYS A 99 -2.57 10.71 -6.07
C LYS A 99 -3.04 11.63 -7.21
N GLN A 100 -4.09 12.39 -6.97
CA GLN A 100 -4.62 13.38 -7.93
C GLN A 100 -4.00 14.79 -7.72
N GLY A 101 -3.06 14.96 -6.79
CA GLY A 101 -2.45 16.25 -6.45
C GLY A 101 -3.38 17.20 -5.66
N LYS A 102 -4.48 16.68 -5.10
CA LYS A 102 -5.49 17.47 -4.37
C LYS A 102 -5.21 17.48 -2.87
N LEU A 103 -4.14 18.16 -2.47
CA LEU A 103 -3.66 18.16 -1.09
C LEU A 103 -4.71 18.62 -0.07
N GLN A 104 -5.41 19.72 -0.33
CA GLN A 104 -6.42 20.26 0.60
C GLN A 104 -7.60 19.28 0.79
N GLU A 105 -8.03 18.63 -0.30
CA GLU A 105 -9.08 17.61 -0.25
C GLU A 105 -8.62 16.40 0.59
N ALA A 106 -7.37 15.97 0.42
CA ALA A 106 -6.77 14.89 1.21
C ALA A 106 -6.71 15.22 2.70
N GLU A 107 -6.30 16.44 3.06
CA GLU A 107 -6.30 16.90 4.46
C GLU A 107 -7.72 16.92 5.06
N GLY A 108 -8.72 17.30 4.29
CA GLY A 108 -10.13 17.27 4.70
C GLY A 108 -10.62 15.84 4.98
N TYR A 109 -10.27 14.86 4.15
CA TYR A 109 -10.59 13.46 4.40
C TYR A 109 -9.81 12.89 5.58
N MET A 110 -8.52 13.24 5.71
CA MET A 110 -7.70 12.82 6.84
C MET A 110 -8.29 13.30 8.18
N ALA A 111 -8.79 14.52 8.24
CA ALA A 111 -9.45 15.04 9.44
C ALA A 111 -10.70 14.25 9.84
N LYS A 112 -11.39 13.62 8.88
CA LYS A 112 -12.56 12.76 9.11
C LYS A 112 -12.18 11.30 9.41
N ALA A 113 -10.95 10.90 9.12
CA ALA A 113 -10.50 9.52 9.34
C ALA A 113 -10.38 9.16 10.83
N GLY A 114 -10.26 10.15 11.71
CA GLY A 114 -10.13 9.93 13.16
C GLY A 114 -8.89 9.10 13.49
N ASN A 115 -9.01 8.20 14.47
CA ASN A 115 -7.95 7.30 14.91
C ASN A 115 -7.99 5.95 14.17
N SER A 116 -8.17 5.95 12.86
CA SER A 116 -8.10 4.71 12.08
C SER A 116 -6.68 4.12 12.08
N ASN A 117 -6.57 2.80 11.93
CA ASN A 117 -5.28 2.10 11.88
C ASN A 117 -4.39 2.58 10.70
N ASP A 118 -5.01 3.15 9.67
CA ASP A 118 -4.32 3.69 8.49
C ASP A 118 -3.90 5.16 8.63
N LEU A 119 -4.23 5.82 9.74
CA LEU A 119 -3.99 7.26 9.91
C LEU A 119 -2.51 7.61 9.73
N ASN A 120 -1.61 6.86 10.34
CA ASN A 120 -0.16 7.09 10.22
C ASN A 120 0.31 7.03 8.77
N ARG A 121 -0.21 6.08 7.97
CA ARG A 121 0.11 5.96 6.55
C ARG A 121 -0.37 7.18 5.76
N VAL A 122 -1.56 7.68 6.05
CA VAL A 122 -2.11 8.87 5.37
C VAL A 122 -1.36 10.14 5.80
N GLN A 123 -1.08 10.30 7.10
CA GLN A 123 -0.28 11.43 7.60
C GLN A 123 1.12 11.45 7.00
N GLY A 124 1.77 10.29 6.92
CA GLY A 124 3.06 10.13 6.27
C GLY A 124 3.03 10.57 4.80
N ALA A 125 2.00 10.14 4.05
CA ALA A 125 1.83 10.53 2.66
C ALA A 125 1.59 12.04 2.50
N VAL A 126 0.75 12.65 3.34
CA VAL A 126 0.50 14.11 3.34
C VAL A 126 1.79 14.88 3.66
N ASN A 127 2.51 14.48 4.72
CA ASN A 127 3.77 15.12 5.08
C ASN A 127 4.84 14.96 3.99
N PHE A 128 4.89 13.80 3.32
CA PHE A 128 5.79 13.56 2.19
C PHE A 128 5.51 14.53 1.03
N VAL A 129 4.25 14.65 0.60
CA VAL A 129 3.85 15.57 -0.47
C VAL A 129 4.14 17.04 -0.12
N LYS A 130 4.05 17.41 1.15
CA LYS A 130 4.43 18.75 1.66
C LYS A 130 5.94 18.98 1.74
N GLY A 131 6.78 17.99 1.47
CA GLY A 131 8.22 18.06 1.63
C GLY A 131 8.70 17.93 3.09
N ASN A 132 7.82 17.61 4.01
CA ASN A 132 8.12 17.42 5.43
C ASN A 132 8.68 16.00 5.68
N TYR A 133 9.78 15.65 5.04
CA TYR A 133 10.30 14.27 5.01
C TYR A 133 10.61 13.70 6.40
N LYS A 134 11.12 14.52 7.33
CA LYS A 134 11.39 14.07 8.70
C LYS A 134 10.11 13.66 9.44
N LYS A 135 9.02 14.46 9.28
CA LYS A 135 7.72 14.10 9.85
C LYS A 135 7.14 12.86 9.17
N ALA A 136 7.23 12.80 7.84
CA ALA A 136 6.77 11.63 7.09
C ALA A 136 7.49 10.34 7.56
N ALA A 137 8.80 10.37 7.77
CA ALA A 137 9.55 9.23 8.27
C ALA A 137 9.11 8.81 9.68
N VAL A 138 8.76 9.74 10.56
CA VAL A 138 8.21 9.46 11.90
C VAL A 138 6.82 8.82 11.78
N ASP A 139 5.94 9.36 10.92
CA ASP A 139 4.60 8.82 10.70
C ASP A 139 4.64 7.38 10.15
N TYR A 140 5.65 7.08 9.32
CA TYR A 140 5.84 5.76 8.71
C TYR A 140 6.67 4.78 9.54
N LYS A 141 7.07 5.09 10.77
CA LYS A 141 8.02 4.26 11.55
C LYS A 141 7.62 2.78 11.67
N ASP A 142 6.31 2.49 11.71
CA ASP A 142 5.76 1.14 11.83
C ASP A 142 5.18 0.62 10.49
N VAL A 143 5.46 1.32 9.39
CA VAL A 143 4.99 0.97 8.05
C VAL A 143 6.16 0.45 7.22
N ASN A 144 6.04 -0.78 6.70
CA ASN A 144 7.09 -1.42 5.91
C ASN A 144 6.67 -1.48 4.44
N ASN A 145 6.86 -0.37 3.72
CA ASN A 145 6.60 -0.26 2.28
C ASN A 145 7.56 0.73 1.61
N ASN A 146 7.49 0.81 0.29
CA ASN A 146 8.35 1.68 -0.51
C ASN A 146 8.21 3.18 -0.15
N MET A 147 7.04 3.64 0.23
CA MET A 147 6.82 5.05 0.62
C MET A 147 7.50 5.37 1.95
N ALA A 148 7.46 4.46 2.91
CA ALA A 148 8.18 4.59 4.18
C ALA A 148 9.69 4.64 3.94
N ALA A 149 10.24 3.71 3.15
CA ALA A 149 11.65 3.69 2.79
C ALA A 149 12.08 4.99 2.09
N LEU A 150 11.30 5.46 1.12
CA LEU A 150 11.57 6.70 0.40
C LEU A 150 11.56 7.93 1.34
N ALA A 151 10.57 8.04 2.23
CA ALA A 151 10.50 9.12 3.21
C ALA A 151 11.74 9.14 4.13
N GLN A 152 12.17 7.97 4.59
CA GLN A 152 13.36 7.80 5.42
C GLN A 152 14.65 8.17 4.66
N ILE A 153 14.78 7.77 3.39
CA ILE A 153 15.89 8.16 2.53
C ILE A 153 15.93 9.69 2.35
N MET A 154 14.79 10.30 2.05
CA MET A 154 14.68 11.76 1.88
C MET A 154 14.94 12.53 3.19
N ALA A 155 14.58 11.94 4.33
CA ALA A 155 14.92 12.47 5.65
C ALA A 155 16.39 12.25 6.05
N LYS A 156 17.16 11.52 5.23
CA LYS A 156 18.55 11.06 5.49
C LYS A 156 18.66 10.10 6.70
N ASP A 157 17.57 9.46 7.08
CA ASP A 157 17.55 8.38 8.07
C ASP A 157 17.79 7.03 7.38
N TYR A 158 19.03 6.82 6.98
CA TYR A 158 19.44 5.64 6.22
C TYR A 158 19.35 4.35 7.05
N SER A 159 19.51 4.46 8.38
CA SER A 159 19.35 3.32 9.29
C SER A 159 17.91 2.82 9.30
N ALA A 160 16.93 3.71 9.41
CA ALA A 160 15.51 3.37 9.32
C ALA A 160 15.15 2.80 7.95
N ALA A 161 15.67 3.39 6.86
CA ALA A 161 15.43 2.90 5.51
C ALA A 161 15.93 1.45 5.33
N ARG A 162 17.15 1.14 5.82
CA ARG A 162 17.65 -0.25 5.80
C ARG A 162 16.76 -1.21 6.58
N ALA A 163 16.31 -0.81 7.77
CA ALA A 163 15.40 -1.63 8.56
C ALA A 163 14.09 -1.90 7.84
N THR A 164 13.53 -0.88 7.16
CA THR A 164 12.33 -1.02 6.34
C THR A 164 12.55 -2.00 5.18
N PHE A 165 13.64 -1.90 4.43
CA PHE A 165 13.96 -2.85 3.36
C PHE A 165 14.15 -4.28 3.88
N ASN A 166 14.78 -4.46 5.02
CA ASN A 166 14.92 -5.78 5.65
C ASN A 166 13.56 -6.40 6.02
N GLN A 167 12.60 -5.58 6.45
CA GLN A 167 11.25 -6.04 6.76
C GLN A 167 10.43 -6.37 5.49
N ILE A 168 10.62 -5.63 4.39
CA ILE A 168 10.02 -5.95 3.11
C ILE A 168 10.59 -7.28 2.58
N GLY A 169 11.90 -7.49 2.71
CA GLY A 169 12.60 -8.73 2.35
C GLY A 169 12.36 -9.15 0.90
N GLU A 170 12.15 -10.45 0.70
CA GLU A 170 11.95 -11.06 -0.63
C GLU A 170 10.62 -10.67 -1.30
N ASN A 171 9.68 -10.09 -0.54
CA ASN A 171 8.41 -9.60 -1.09
C ASN A 171 8.54 -8.27 -1.84
N GLY A 172 9.74 -7.71 -1.91
CA GLY A 172 10.02 -6.46 -2.59
C GLY A 172 9.83 -6.58 -4.11
N ASP A 173 9.20 -5.55 -4.68
CA ASP A 173 9.04 -5.38 -6.13
C ASP A 173 10.26 -4.70 -6.78
N ALA A 174 10.19 -4.42 -8.09
CA ALA A 174 11.23 -3.72 -8.82
C ALA A 174 11.53 -2.33 -8.21
N LEU A 175 10.50 -1.60 -7.77
CA LEU A 175 10.65 -0.30 -7.14
C LEU A 175 11.37 -0.41 -5.80
N THR A 176 11.12 -1.47 -5.01
CA THR A 176 11.86 -1.74 -3.77
C THR A 176 13.37 -1.86 -4.04
N ASN A 177 13.76 -2.64 -5.03
CA ASN A 177 15.17 -2.80 -5.43
C ASN A 177 15.76 -1.47 -5.94
N TYR A 178 14.99 -0.71 -6.71
CA TYR A 178 15.42 0.61 -7.20
C TYR A 178 15.70 1.58 -6.04
N LEU A 179 14.79 1.68 -5.09
CA LEU A 179 14.97 2.54 -3.91
C LEU A 179 16.10 2.06 -3.01
N HIS A 180 16.34 0.75 -2.92
CA HIS A 180 17.49 0.20 -2.21
C HIS A 180 18.81 0.55 -2.92
N ALA A 181 18.81 0.59 -4.26
CA ALA A 181 19.95 1.09 -5.03
C ALA A 181 20.22 2.58 -4.76
N VAL A 182 19.17 3.41 -4.68
CA VAL A 182 19.29 4.84 -4.30
C VAL A 182 19.91 4.99 -2.92
N LEU A 183 19.43 4.23 -1.92
CA LEU A 183 20.00 4.24 -0.57
C LEU A 183 21.49 3.89 -0.62
N SER A 184 21.86 2.80 -1.29
CA SER A 184 23.26 2.34 -1.41
C SER A 184 24.14 3.38 -2.10
N ALA A 185 23.64 4.06 -3.12
CA ALA A 185 24.36 5.13 -3.81
C ALA A 185 24.61 6.33 -2.89
N ARG A 186 23.61 6.74 -2.12
CA ARG A 186 23.74 7.84 -1.13
C ARG A 186 24.71 7.50 0.02
N GLU A 187 24.82 6.23 0.37
CA GLU A 187 25.80 5.74 1.34
C GLU A 187 27.20 5.54 0.75
N GLY A 188 27.37 5.77 -0.55
CA GLY A 188 28.67 5.59 -1.24
C GLY A 188 29.04 4.13 -1.53
N ASN A 189 28.12 3.18 -1.33
CA ASN A 189 28.33 1.78 -1.66
C ASN A 189 27.96 1.50 -3.12
N LYS A 190 28.93 1.78 -4.01
CA LYS A 190 28.72 1.64 -5.48
C LYS A 190 28.39 0.22 -5.91
N PHE A 191 29.01 -0.78 -5.28
CA PHE A 191 28.78 -2.19 -5.60
C PHE A 191 27.34 -2.59 -5.28
N ALA A 192 26.87 -2.31 -4.06
CA ALA A 192 25.50 -2.61 -3.66
C ALA A 192 24.48 -1.79 -4.49
N ALA A 193 24.78 -0.53 -4.80
CA ALA A 193 23.92 0.31 -5.65
C ALA A 193 23.74 -0.32 -7.04
N LYS A 194 24.84 -0.76 -7.67
CA LYS A 194 24.78 -1.41 -8.98
C LYS A 194 24.01 -2.74 -8.92
N SER A 195 24.29 -3.59 -7.95
CA SER A 195 23.61 -4.88 -7.79
C SER A 195 22.11 -4.73 -7.61
N ASN A 196 21.68 -3.85 -6.70
CA ASN A 196 20.24 -3.58 -6.51
C ASN A 196 19.57 -2.96 -7.72
N LEU A 197 20.30 -2.12 -8.48
CA LEU A 197 19.79 -1.53 -9.72
C LEU A 197 19.62 -2.59 -10.82
N ASP A 198 20.59 -3.49 -10.98
CA ASP A 198 20.51 -4.59 -11.93
C ASP A 198 19.30 -5.50 -11.60
N ASP A 199 19.09 -5.83 -10.31
CA ASP A 199 17.93 -6.60 -9.85
C ASP A 199 16.59 -5.86 -10.13
N ALA A 200 16.56 -4.55 -9.96
CA ALA A 200 15.37 -3.74 -10.27
C ALA A 200 15.05 -3.80 -11.77
N ILE A 201 16.06 -3.64 -12.63
CA ILE A 201 15.92 -3.67 -14.10
C ILE A 201 15.55 -5.09 -14.58
N GLU A 202 16.06 -6.14 -13.95
CA GLU A 202 15.68 -7.51 -14.26
C GLU A 202 14.20 -7.76 -14.00
N LYS A 203 13.67 -7.24 -12.86
CA LYS A 203 12.24 -7.32 -12.50
C LYS A 203 11.35 -6.43 -13.38
N ASP A 204 11.83 -5.24 -13.74
CA ASP A 204 11.13 -4.29 -14.60
C ASP A 204 12.10 -3.60 -15.56
N PRO A 205 12.23 -4.08 -16.81
CA PRO A 205 13.14 -3.50 -17.80
C PRO A 205 12.85 -2.03 -18.15
N SER A 206 11.66 -1.52 -17.90
CA SER A 206 11.31 -0.12 -18.15
C SER A 206 12.10 0.86 -17.27
N LEU A 207 12.60 0.39 -16.12
CA LEU A 207 13.40 1.19 -15.19
C LEU A 207 14.81 1.51 -15.74
N LYS A 208 15.27 0.82 -16.78
CA LYS A 208 16.61 1.05 -17.35
C LYS A 208 16.78 2.50 -17.82
N GLN A 209 15.84 2.98 -18.63
CA GLN A 209 15.90 4.36 -19.14
C GLN A 209 15.82 5.37 -17.99
N TYR A 210 14.97 5.10 -16.99
CA TYR A 210 14.84 5.94 -15.81
C TYR A 210 16.17 6.05 -15.07
N ALA A 211 16.86 4.93 -14.86
CA ALA A 211 18.13 4.88 -14.15
C ALA A 211 19.26 5.58 -14.90
N GLU A 212 19.24 5.57 -16.24
CA GLU A 212 20.22 6.26 -17.07
C GLU A 212 20.17 7.79 -16.88
N ASP A 213 18.99 8.33 -16.62
CA ASP A 213 18.74 9.75 -16.44
C ASP A 213 18.73 10.17 -14.94
N ASP A 214 18.72 9.21 -14.01
CA ASP A 214 18.68 9.50 -12.60
C ASP A 214 20.04 9.95 -12.05
N LEU A 215 20.06 11.15 -11.47
CA LEU A 215 21.26 11.75 -10.87
C LEU A 215 21.76 10.98 -9.63
N GLU A 216 20.93 10.22 -8.97
CA GLU A 216 21.32 9.36 -7.84
C GLU A 216 22.38 8.34 -8.24
N PHE A 217 22.40 7.94 -9.51
CA PHE A 217 23.34 6.96 -10.06
C PHE A 217 24.48 7.56 -10.89
N ALA A 218 24.62 8.88 -10.90
CA ALA A 218 25.66 9.54 -11.71
C ALA A 218 27.10 9.05 -11.42
N ASN A 219 27.35 8.65 -10.16
CA ASN A 219 28.67 8.22 -9.69
C ASN A 219 28.88 6.69 -9.72
N ILE A 220 27.91 5.91 -10.18
CA ILE A 220 28.01 4.45 -10.24
C ILE A 220 28.02 3.91 -11.68
N LYS A 221 27.84 4.79 -12.65
CA LYS A 221 27.94 4.51 -14.11
C LYS A 221 29.35 4.20 -14.54
#